data_93fc53d3d9f6b56ab7724de06f3a49eb
#
_entry.id   93fc53d3d9f6b56ab7724de06f3a49eb
#
_cell.length_a   1.000
_cell.length_b   1.000
_cell.length_c   1.000
_cell.angle_alpha   90.00
_cell.angle_beta   90.00
_cell.angle_gamma   90.00
#
_symmetry.space_group_name_H-M   'P 1'
#
loop_
_entity.id
_entity.type
_entity.pdbx_description
1 polymer ?
#
loop_
_entity_poly.entity_id
_entity_poly.type
_entity_poly.pdbx_seq_one_letter_code
_entity_poly.pdbx_strand_id
1 'polypeptide(L)'
;MKKNREITGDPLHICVVLAALFAAGCKQESTEVFEGRPGGSIRQSPGSEWERIDNPGEDGWGTEVLTAKISGQLKKLGALISGEEKESPEAFAAIAAATFSCGPLRPGNLELVFKEPPLEIRRRRADAGSPSSLPTYRAPRGLARAIESFSLEWKNRPGVRASFKVYGVTEKNGTIETTQHLAIFARGGEGLVEEHSTWTTRWEKAGEKAEPLLSSIAVDHFEQIRNASEAPLFTDRTGAVLGSNPSFRRQLQLGLNHWLNRSQDNRFFALLGTPGLALGDVNGDGLDDLYVCQEGGLPNLLFLRNPDGTAADSSAVSGANWLESSRAALLVDLDNDGDQDLAVTVLGALVLAAGNGSGGFEIRASIPTSNDTMSLSAADVDLDGDLDLYVCSHKADDLSQDAGVVSIGAADGFVYHDANNAAANLLLRNDIAPTGSWTFTDITVKSGLDVNNRRFSFAAAWEDYDNDGDPDLYVANDFGRNNLYRNDIVPGAEPRFVDVAASEGAEDSASGMSVSWSDYDRDGLMDLYVSNMFSAAGSRVTRQDSFKPEASEQVRKRLQRFARGNTLLHRGGNGFEDVSLSARVNMGRWAWGSSFVDLNGDGWDDLVVANGYITTNDTGDL
;
A
#
# COMPACT_ATOMS: atom_id res chain seq x y z
N MET A 1 6.53 -50.29 -19.08
CA MET A 1 5.81 -49.65 -17.95
C MET A 1 6.73 -48.60 -17.32
N LYS A 2 6.68 -47.36 -17.81
CA LYS A 2 7.36 -46.21 -17.22
C LYS A 2 6.28 -45.37 -16.52
N LYS A 3 6.39 -45.25 -15.21
CA LYS A 3 5.50 -44.35 -14.42
C LYS A 3 5.90 -42.90 -14.69
N ASN A 4 5.02 -42.16 -15.34
CA ASN A 4 5.03 -40.71 -15.32
C ASN A 4 4.74 -40.29 -13.88
N ARG A 5 5.66 -39.59 -13.25
CA ARG A 5 5.38 -38.75 -12.09
C ARG A 5 4.95 -37.37 -12.64
N GLU A 6 3.69 -37.12 -12.62
CA GLU A 6 3.15 -35.77 -12.69
C GLU A 6 3.62 -35.02 -11.44
N ILE A 7 4.39 -33.98 -11.66
CA ILE A 7 4.69 -32.97 -10.62
C ILE A 7 3.50 -32.02 -10.63
N THR A 8 2.48 -32.35 -9.87
CA THR A 8 1.47 -31.38 -9.47
C THR A 8 2.09 -30.51 -8.40
N GLY A 9 2.69 -29.38 -8.81
CA GLY A 9 3.12 -28.35 -7.89
C GLY A 9 1.89 -27.69 -7.27
N ASP A 10 1.73 -27.85 -5.97
CA ASP A 10 0.66 -27.27 -5.16
C ASP A 10 0.70 -25.73 -5.30
N PRO A 11 -0.39 -25.06 -5.76
CA PRO A 11 -0.44 -23.60 -5.84
C PRO A 11 -0.18 -22.90 -4.49
N LEU A 12 -0.39 -23.62 -3.38
CA LEU A 12 -0.03 -23.16 -2.03
C LEU A 12 1.47 -22.81 -1.91
N HIS A 13 2.36 -23.57 -2.57
CA HIS A 13 3.79 -23.30 -2.55
C HIS A 13 4.17 -22.00 -3.25
N ILE A 14 3.44 -21.59 -4.26
CA ILE A 14 3.73 -20.35 -5.01
C ILE A 14 3.29 -19.11 -4.21
N CYS A 15 2.16 -19.16 -3.54
CA CYS A 15 1.71 -18.05 -2.66
C CYS A 15 2.56 -17.95 -1.40
N VAL A 16 2.99 -19.07 -0.81
CA VAL A 16 3.89 -19.10 0.34
C VAL A 16 5.30 -18.62 -0.04
N VAL A 17 5.79 -18.99 -1.23
CA VAL A 17 7.10 -18.52 -1.73
C VAL A 17 7.07 -17.01 -2.03
N LEU A 18 5.99 -16.46 -2.58
CA LEU A 18 5.89 -15.01 -2.77
C LEU A 18 5.65 -14.26 -1.43
N ALA A 19 4.84 -14.78 -0.53
CA ALA A 19 4.71 -14.24 0.82
C ALA A 19 6.01 -14.41 1.65
N ALA A 20 6.73 -15.52 1.49
CA ALA A 20 8.04 -15.73 2.11
C ALA A 20 9.14 -14.88 1.45
N LEU A 21 9.07 -14.60 0.13
CA LEU A 21 9.95 -13.63 -0.53
C LEU A 21 9.67 -12.20 -0.05
N PHE A 22 8.43 -11.88 0.33
CA PHE A 22 8.08 -10.63 1.00
C PHE A 22 8.61 -10.59 2.46
N ALA A 23 8.64 -11.72 3.16
CA ALA A 23 9.13 -11.83 4.54
C ALA A 23 10.66 -11.98 4.65
N ALA A 24 11.32 -12.57 3.65
CA ALA A 24 12.78 -12.80 3.66
C ALA A 24 13.63 -11.51 3.57
N GLY A 25 13.02 -10.35 3.26
CA GLY A 25 13.66 -9.05 3.39
C GLY A 25 13.78 -8.54 4.83
N CYS A 26 13.18 -9.22 5.81
CA CYS A 26 13.00 -8.74 7.18
C CYS A 26 13.57 -9.71 8.22
N LYS A 27 14.87 -9.98 8.19
CA LYS A 27 15.53 -10.58 9.37
C LYS A 27 16.56 -9.65 9.94
N GLN A 28 16.20 -9.06 11.07
CA GLN A 28 17.16 -8.64 12.08
C GLN A 28 16.87 -9.43 13.36
N GLU A 29 17.88 -10.14 13.82
CA GLU A 29 17.84 -10.87 15.09
C GLU A 29 17.56 -9.91 16.25
N SER A 30 16.40 -10.07 16.88
CA SER A 30 16.20 -9.60 18.25
C SER A 30 15.86 -10.82 19.10
N THR A 31 16.84 -11.29 19.85
CA THR A 31 16.64 -12.19 20.97
C THR A 31 16.00 -11.41 22.12
N GLU A 32 14.68 -11.38 22.18
CA GLU A 32 13.95 -11.21 23.42
C GLU A 32 12.98 -12.37 23.60
N VAL A 33 13.26 -13.11 24.66
CA VAL A 33 12.51 -14.28 25.11
C VAL A 33 11.16 -13.82 25.64
N PHE A 34 10.08 -14.11 24.93
CA PHE A 34 8.74 -14.03 25.49
C PHE A 34 8.49 -15.25 26.38
N GLU A 35 8.59 -15.11 27.67
CA GLU A 35 8.03 -16.06 28.65
C GLU A 35 6.50 -15.94 28.66
N GLY A 36 5.83 -16.73 27.84
CA GLY A 36 4.39 -16.91 27.85
C GLY A 36 4.03 -18.38 27.99
N ARG A 37 3.10 -18.69 28.85
CA ARG A 37 2.59 -19.97 29.38
C ARG A 37 2.47 -21.13 28.37
N PRO A 38 2.46 -22.43 28.81
CA PRO A 38 2.59 -23.59 27.98
C PRO A 38 1.28 -23.94 27.26
N GLY A 39 1.14 -23.44 26.06
CA GLY A 39 0.32 -24.00 25.01
C GLY A 39 1.25 -24.27 23.85
N GLY A 40 1.42 -25.52 23.50
CA GLY A 40 2.28 -26.15 22.52
C GLY A 40 3.27 -25.24 21.76
N SER A 41 4.48 -25.08 22.27
CA SER A 41 5.59 -24.54 21.51
C SER A 41 5.89 -25.50 20.36
N ILE A 42 5.67 -25.07 19.11
CA ILE A 42 6.31 -25.69 17.96
C ILE A 42 7.82 -25.40 18.17
N ARG A 43 8.53 -26.35 18.78
CA ARG A 43 9.99 -26.34 18.76
C ARG A 43 10.41 -26.52 17.29
N GLN A 44 10.86 -25.44 16.68
CA GLN A 44 11.57 -25.54 15.41
C GLN A 44 12.82 -26.38 15.67
N SER A 45 12.87 -27.57 15.09
CA SER A 45 14.10 -28.36 15.06
C SER A 45 15.09 -27.66 14.12
N PRO A 46 16.40 -27.58 14.45
CA PRO A 46 17.41 -27.11 13.50
C PRO A 46 17.30 -27.91 12.20
N GLY A 47 17.16 -27.23 11.06
CA GLY A 47 16.88 -27.87 9.77
C GLY A 47 15.39 -28.02 9.46
N SER A 48 14.53 -27.18 10.06
CA SER A 48 13.10 -27.15 9.77
C SER A 48 12.83 -26.80 8.29
N GLU A 49 11.69 -27.23 7.77
CA GLU A 49 11.25 -26.92 6.40
C GLU A 49 11.24 -25.42 6.13
N TRP A 50 10.96 -24.60 7.14
CA TRP A 50 11.01 -23.13 7.09
C TRP A 50 12.43 -22.58 6.90
N GLU A 51 13.47 -23.19 7.50
CA GLU A 51 14.86 -22.75 7.28
C GLU A 51 15.32 -23.02 5.83
N ARG A 52 14.79 -24.07 5.20
CA ARG A 52 15.02 -24.34 3.76
C ARG A 52 14.29 -23.35 2.87
N ILE A 53 13.02 -23.02 3.19
CA ILE A 53 12.21 -22.03 2.47
C ILE A 53 12.84 -20.64 2.60
N ASP A 54 13.41 -20.31 3.76
CA ASP A 54 14.08 -19.03 4.02
C ASP A 54 15.50 -18.93 3.42
N ASN A 55 16.04 -20.01 2.86
CA ASN A 55 17.39 -20.02 2.28
C ASN A 55 17.35 -19.86 0.74
N PRO A 56 17.56 -18.65 0.19
CA PRO A 56 17.51 -18.42 -1.25
C PRO A 56 18.56 -19.22 -2.05
N GLY A 57 19.55 -19.79 -1.37
CA GLY A 57 20.56 -20.65 -2.00
C GLY A 57 20.06 -22.03 -2.35
N GLU A 58 19.02 -22.53 -1.65
CA GLU A 58 18.43 -23.85 -1.87
C GLU A 58 17.26 -23.83 -2.86
N ASP A 59 16.62 -22.69 -3.03
CA ASP A 59 15.47 -22.51 -3.92
C ASP A 59 15.84 -22.15 -5.38
N GLY A 60 17.15 -22.05 -5.68
CA GLY A 60 17.66 -21.79 -7.02
C GLY A 60 17.78 -20.31 -7.40
N TRP A 61 17.47 -19.38 -6.48
CA TRP A 61 17.58 -17.93 -6.71
C TRP A 61 18.97 -17.41 -6.36
N GLY A 62 19.99 -17.77 -7.14
CA GLY A 62 21.38 -17.33 -6.92
C GLY A 62 21.56 -15.82 -6.83
N THR A 63 20.70 -15.04 -7.50
CA THR A 63 20.68 -13.58 -7.41
C THR A 63 20.21 -13.06 -6.06
N GLU A 64 19.34 -13.78 -5.33
CA GLU A 64 18.92 -13.39 -3.98
C GLU A 64 20.03 -13.63 -2.96
N VAL A 65 20.83 -14.68 -3.12
CA VAL A 65 22.06 -14.89 -2.34
C VAL A 65 23.04 -13.72 -2.53
N LEU A 66 23.23 -13.30 -3.78
CA LEU A 66 24.08 -12.14 -4.09
C LEU A 66 23.48 -10.84 -3.50
N THR A 67 22.19 -10.66 -3.61
CA THR A 67 21.49 -9.50 -3.05
C THR A 67 21.65 -9.44 -1.54
N ALA A 68 21.55 -10.54 -0.81
CA ALA A 68 21.76 -10.58 0.63
C ALA A 68 23.18 -10.12 1.02
N LYS A 69 24.20 -10.62 0.32
CA LYS A 69 25.59 -10.19 0.53
C LYS A 69 25.78 -8.70 0.22
N ILE A 70 25.25 -8.23 -0.92
CA ILE A 70 25.35 -6.81 -1.33
C ILE A 70 24.59 -5.91 -0.35
N SER A 71 23.43 -6.31 0.11
CA SER A 71 22.67 -5.57 1.14
C SER A 71 23.47 -5.46 2.45
N GLY A 72 24.22 -6.50 2.82
CA GLY A 72 25.16 -6.45 3.96
C GLY A 72 26.27 -5.42 3.75
N GLN A 73 26.84 -5.32 2.55
CA GLN A 73 27.86 -4.30 2.22
C GLN A 73 27.25 -2.88 2.17
N LEU A 74 26.03 -2.74 1.61
CA LEU A 74 25.32 -1.45 1.58
C LEU A 74 24.92 -1.00 2.98
N LYS A 75 24.58 -1.92 3.91
CA LYS A 75 24.33 -1.60 5.31
C LYS A 75 25.57 -1.01 5.99
N LYS A 76 26.75 -1.59 5.76
CA LYS A 76 28.02 -1.03 6.26
C LYS A 76 28.28 0.35 5.65
N LEU A 77 28.05 0.51 4.35
CA LEU A 77 28.16 1.79 3.67
C LEU A 77 27.20 2.84 4.26
N GLY A 78 25.96 2.46 4.56
CA GLY A 78 24.95 3.29 5.24
C GLY A 78 25.41 3.72 6.63
N ALA A 79 26.01 2.82 7.40
CA ALA A 79 26.57 3.12 8.72
C ALA A 79 27.75 4.12 8.65
N LEU A 80 28.58 4.05 7.62
CA LEU A 80 29.62 5.06 7.36
C LEU A 80 29.02 6.41 6.95
N ILE A 81 28.00 6.42 6.10
CA ILE A 81 27.29 7.63 5.66
C ILE A 81 26.59 8.33 6.84
N SER A 82 25.96 7.57 7.73
CA SER A 82 25.24 8.10 8.90
C SER A 82 26.19 8.49 10.04
N GLY A 83 27.42 7.99 10.04
CA GLY A 83 28.37 8.17 11.13
C GLY A 83 28.15 7.22 12.31
N GLU A 84 27.30 6.19 12.17
CA GLU A 84 27.16 5.10 13.14
C GLU A 84 28.45 4.26 13.23
N GLU A 85 29.10 4.03 12.09
CA GLU A 85 30.39 3.38 12.02
C GLU A 85 31.51 4.43 11.84
N LYS A 86 32.61 4.25 12.57
CA LYS A 86 33.76 5.16 12.50
C LYS A 86 34.50 4.97 11.18
N GLU A 87 34.69 6.06 10.48
CA GLU A 87 35.50 6.07 9.26
C GLU A 87 36.94 5.61 9.52
N SER A 88 37.39 4.58 8.82
CA SER A 88 38.77 4.12 8.80
C SER A 88 39.17 3.61 7.41
N PRO A 89 40.47 3.62 7.07
CA PRO A 89 40.93 3.06 5.79
C PRO A 89 40.53 1.59 5.62
N GLU A 90 40.50 0.82 6.69
CA GLU A 90 40.13 -0.61 6.72
C GLU A 90 38.63 -0.80 6.43
N ALA A 91 37.76 0.04 7.02
CA ALA A 91 36.32 0.01 6.77
C ALA A 91 35.99 0.26 5.29
N PHE A 92 36.63 1.25 4.68
CA PHE A 92 36.44 1.52 3.25
C PHE A 92 37.05 0.43 2.35
N ALA A 93 38.18 -0.15 2.73
CA ALA A 93 38.81 -1.26 2.00
C ALA A 93 38.00 -2.56 2.09
N ALA A 94 37.20 -2.74 3.13
CA ALA A 94 36.30 -3.87 3.28
C ALA A 94 35.06 -3.79 2.37
N ILE A 95 34.75 -2.58 1.84
CA ILE A 95 33.58 -2.34 0.99
C ILE A 95 34.01 -2.12 -0.47
N ALA A 96 35.04 -1.32 -0.73
CA ALA A 96 35.41 -0.88 -2.08
C ALA A 96 36.59 -1.66 -2.65
N ALA A 97 36.47 -2.04 -3.93
CA ALA A 97 37.56 -2.64 -4.72
C ALA A 97 38.68 -1.65 -4.97
N ALA A 98 39.90 -2.15 -5.24
CA ALA A 98 41.01 -1.32 -5.67
C ALA A 98 40.71 -0.57 -6.99
N THR A 99 39.88 -1.12 -7.84
CA THR A 99 39.39 -0.58 -9.11
C THR A 99 38.29 0.46 -8.95
N PHE A 100 37.77 0.67 -7.71
CA PHE A 100 36.63 1.55 -7.45
C PHE A 100 36.77 2.92 -8.09
N SER A 101 35.68 3.41 -8.72
CA SER A 101 35.56 4.78 -9.18
C SER A 101 34.14 5.30 -9.17
N CYS A 102 33.93 6.56 -8.78
CA CYS A 102 32.65 7.24 -8.91
C CYS A 102 32.81 8.73 -9.16
N GLY A 103 31.77 9.38 -9.63
CA GLY A 103 31.62 10.83 -9.61
C GLY A 103 31.20 11.35 -8.24
N PRO A 104 30.82 12.63 -8.11
CA PRO A 104 30.19 13.16 -6.92
C PRO A 104 28.88 12.45 -6.65
N LEU A 105 28.64 12.07 -5.37
CA LEU A 105 27.42 11.40 -4.94
C LEU A 105 26.24 12.37 -4.79
N ARG A 106 26.55 13.66 -4.62
CA ARG A 106 25.56 14.74 -4.64
C ARG A 106 25.70 15.54 -5.95
N PRO A 107 24.63 15.69 -6.76
CA PRO A 107 24.64 16.54 -7.94
C PRO A 107 24.83 18.01 -7.55
N GLY A 108 25.66 18.74 -8.33
CA GLY A 108 25.92 20.17 -8.11
C GLY A 108 24.82 21.11 -8.64
N ASN A 109 23.88 20.57 -9.42
CA ASN A 109 22.83 21.32 -10.13
C ASN A 109 21.43 20.93 -9.69
N LEU A 110 21.15 21.12 -8.40
CA LEU A 110 19.81 20.92 -7.87
C LEU A 110 18.95 22.14 -8.20
N GLU A 111 17.81 21.89 -8.80
CA GLU A 111 16.77 22.87 -9.11
C GLU A 111 15.73 22.90 -7.98
N LEU A 112 15.33 24.10 -7.59
CA LEU A 112 14.25 24.30 -6.65
C LEU A 112 12.93 24.01 -7.37
N VAL A 113 12.22 22.96 -6.95
CA VAL A 113 10.95 22.54 -7.58
C VAL A 113 9.73 22.88 -6.72
N PHE A 114 9.95 23.06 -5.41
CA PHE A 114 8.88 23.47 -4.49
C PHE A 114 9.46 24.31 -3.36
N LYS A 115 8.74 25.37 -2.96
CA LYS A 115 9.10 26.21 -1.82
C LYS A 115 7.87 26.85 -1.20
N GLU A 116 7.41 26.23 -0.13
CA GLU A 116 6.42 26.78 0.78
C GLU A 116 6.86 26.54 2.23
N PRO A 117 7.03 27.59 3.04
CA PRO A 117 7.44 27.41 4.42
C PRO A 117 6.48 26.45 5.17
N PRO A 118 7.02 25.44 5.91
CA PRO A 118 8.46 25.27 6.21
C PRO A 118 9.25 24.40 5.22
N LEU A 119 8.66 24.00 4.09
CA LEU A 119 9.24 23.04 3.13
C LEU A 119 9.99 23.73 1.97
N GLU A 120 11.10 23.09 1.56
CA GLU A 120 11.83 23.36 0.33
C GLU A 120 12.25 22.02 -0.29
N ILE A 121 11.92 21.79 -1.58
CA ILE A 121 12.28 20.58 -2.31
C ILE A 121 13.14 20.96 -3.50
N ARG A 122 14.28 20.30 -3.61
CA ARG A 122 15.21 20.43 -4.71
C ARG A 122 15.44 19.11 -5.40
N ARG A 123 15.45 19.10 -6.72
CA ARG A 123 15.67 17.92 -7.56
C ARG A 123 16.82 18.12 -8.52
N ARG A 124 17.45 17.00 -8.91
CA ARG A 124 18.38 17.00 -10.03
C ARG A 124 17.61 17.23 -11.32
N ARG A 125 18.07 18.15 -12.15
CA ARG A 125 17.51 18.41 -13.47
C ARG A 125 17.72 17.23 -14.42
N ALA A 126 16.66 16.76 -15.08
CA ALA A 126 16.68 15.55 -15.91
C ALA A 126 17.58 15.70 -17.18
N ASP A 127 17.65 16.90 -17.74
CA ASP A 127 18.36 17.23 -18.99
C ASP A 127 19.82 17.67 -18.76
N ALA A 128 20.24 17.76 -17.51
CA ALA A 128 21.62 18.11 -17.20
C ALA A 128 22.53 16.90 -17.42
N GLY A 129 23.08 16.78 -18.60
CA GLY A 129 24.18 15.86 -18.89
C GLY A 129 25.28 15.97 -17.82
N SER A 130 25.91 14.85 -17.46
CA SER A 130 27.03 14.88 -16.53
C SER A 130 28.15 15.80 -17.10
N PRO A 131 28.52 16.87 -16.38
CA PRO A 131 29.62 17.71 -16.86
C PRO A 131 30.87 16.84 -17.04
N SER A 132 31.51 16.95 -18.20
CA SER A 132 32.71 16.18 -18.55
C SER A 132 33.93 16.44 -17.65
N SER A 133 33.83 17.35 -16.68
CA SER A 133 34.90 17.80 -15.78
C SER A 133 34.67 17.56 -14.29
N LEU A 134 33.69 16.68 -13.90
CA LEU A 134 33.48 16.39 -12.50
C LEU A 134 34.67 15.63 -11.89
N PRO A 135 35.01 15.90 -10.61
CA PRO A 135 36.05 15.14 -9.92
C PRO A 135 35.69 13.65 -9.90
N THR A 136 36.63 12.80 -10.21
CA THR A 136 36.49 11.35 -10.14
C THR A 136 37.19 10.85 -8.89
N TYR A 137 36.46 10.18 -8.02
CA TYR A 137 36.96 9.52 -6.82
C TYR A 137 37.41 8.10 -7.18
N ARG A 138 38.65 7.71 -6.79
CA ARG A 138 39.23 6.40 -7.16
C ARG A 138 39.75 5.64 -5.94
N ALA A 139 39.67 4.31 -6.01
CA ALA A 139 40.09 3.38 -4.98
C ALA A 139 39.33 3.58 -3.62
N PRO A 140 39.53 2.78 -2.58
CA PRO A 140 38.86 2.93 -1.29
C PRO A 140 39.00 4.32 -0.66
N ARG A 141 40.18 4.96 -0.84
CA ARG A 141 40.38 6.37 -0.40
C ARG A 141 39.50 7.37 -1.17
N GLY A 142 39.15 7.04 -2.41
CA GLY A 142 38.23 7.85 -3.20
C GLY A 142 36.80 7.71 -2.68
N LEU A 143 36.38 6.50 -2.30
CA LEU A 143 35.07 6.31 -1.67
C LEU A 143 34.97 7.11 -0.37
N ALA A 144 36.00 7.10 0.48
CA ALA A 144 36.01 7.88 1.71
C ALA A 144 35.79 9.38 1.44
N ARG A 145 36.52 9.95 0.44
CA ARG A 145 36.33 11.36 0.07
C ARG A 145 34.98 11.66 -0.55
N ALA A 146 34.42 10.72 -1.33
CA ALA A 146 33.10 10.88 -1.92
C ALA A 146 32.02 10.93 -0.83
N ILE A 147 32.11 10.05 0.19
CA ILE A 147 31.21 10.03 1.35
C ILE A 147 31.41 11.27 2.20
N GLU A 148 32.64 11.66 2.49
CA GLU A 148 32.92 12.89 3.24
C GLU A 148 32.27 14.11 2.59
N SER A 149 32.43 14.24 1.26
CA SER A 149 31.78 15.32 0.50
C SER A 149 30.26 15.23 0.50
N PHE A 150 29.72 14.02 0.41
CA PHE A 150 28.28 13.74 0.39
C PHE A 150 27.62 14.07 1.73
N SER A 151 28.30 13.72 2.84
CA SER A 151 27.79 13.85 4.20
C SER A 151 27.86 15.27 4.78
N LEU A 152 28.41 16.25 4.07
CA LEU A 152 28.59 17.62 4.57
C LEU A 152 27.31 18.27 5.10
N GLU A 153 26.15 17.93 4.51
CA GLU A 153 24.85 18.48 4.87
C GLU A 153 24.36 18.03 6.25
N TRP A 154 24.82 16.89 6.73
CA TRP A 154 24.35 16.30 7.99
C TRP A 154 25.47 15.84 8.94
N LYS A 155 26.74 16.04 8.60
CA LYS A 155 27.90 15.53 9.34
C LYS A 155 27.89 15.83 10.85
N ASN A 156 27.20 16.89 11.27
CA ASN A 156 27.13 17.31 12.68
C ASN A 156 25.70 17.20 13.26
N ARG A 157 24.77 16.55 12.56
CA ARG A 157 23.40 16.39 13.03
C ARG A 157 23.27 15.10 13.85
N PRO A 158 22.53 15.08 14.94
CA PRO A 158 22.28 13.86 15.70
C PRO A 158 21.26 12.96 14.96
N GLY A 159 21.36 11.65 15.20
CA GLY A 159 20.35 10.70 14.74
C GLY A 159 20.20 10.58 13.23
N VAL A 160 21.28 10.77 12.48
CA VAL A 160 21.30 10.53 11.03
C VAL A 160 21.04 9.06 10.76
N ARG A 161 20.13 8.79 9.84
CA ARG A 161 19.85 7.43 9.35
C ARG A 161 20.08 7.38 7.84
N ALA A 162 20.71 6.32 7.38
CA ALA A 162 20.91 6.04 5.95
C ALA A 162 20.46 4.60 5.67
N SER A 163 19.51 4.42 4.77
CA SER A 163 18.97 3.11 4.43
C SER A 163 19.03 2.86 2.93
N PHE A 164 19.40 1.63 2.56
CA PHE A 164 19.41 1.18 1.19
C PHE A 164 18.36 0.09 0.95
N LYS A 165 17.65 0.17 -0.18
CA LYS A 165 16.71 -0.87 -0.63
C LYS A 165 17.07 -1.31 -2.04
N VAL A 166 17.63 -2.52 -2.20
CA VAL A 166 18.00 -3.08 -3.51
C VAL A 166 16.74 -3.63 -4.19
N TYR A 167 16.39 -3.10 -5.36
CA TYR A 167 15.22 -3.55 -6.14
C TYR A 167 15.57 -4.08 -7.54
N GLY A 168 16.84 -3.95 -7.97
CA GLY A 168 17.34 -4.51 -9.22
C GLY A 168 18.66 -5.21 -9.02
N VAL A 169 18.86 -6.36 -9.65
CA VAL A 169 20.12 -7.10 -9.69
C VAL A 169 20.29 -7.76 -11.05
N THR A 170 21.45 -7.61 -11.64
CA THR A 170 21.82 -8.25 -12.91
C THR A 170 23.25 -8.76 -12.80
N GLU A 171 23.49 -9.99 -13.23
CA GLU A 171 24.83 -10.54 -13.33
C GLU A 171 25.16 -10.79 -14.81
N LYS A 172 26.21 -10.10 -15.31
CA LYS A 172 26.69 -10.27 -16.69
C LYS A 172 28.22 -10.30 -16.70
N ASN A 173 28.79 -11.35 -17.33
CA ASN A 173 30.24 -11.47 -17.53
C ASN A 173 31.08 -11.33 -16.25
N GLY A 174 30.59 -11.86 -15.12
CA GLY A 174 31.28 -11.81 -13.82
C GLY A 174 31.17 -10.47 -13.09
N THR A 175 30.49 -9.49 -13.65
CA THR A 175 30.16 -8.22 -12.99
C THR A 175 28.71 -8.27 -12.52
N ILE A 176 28.48 -7.87 -11.27
CA ILE A 176 27.16 -7.72 -10.72
C ILE A 176 26.80 -6.23 -10.74
N GLU A 177 25.66 -5.91 -11.30
CA GLU A 177 25.10 -4.55 -11.27
C GLU A 177 23.83 -4.58 -10.43
N THR A 178 23.70 -3.64 -9.48
CA THR A 178 22.50 -3.50 -8.68
C THR A 178 21.96 -2.08 -8.74
N THR A 179 20.63 -1.98 -8.66
CA THR A 179 19.92 -0.72 -8.54
C THR A 179 19.22 -0.67 -7.19
N GLN A 180 19.42 0.41 -6.45
CA GLN A 180 18.86 0.58 -5.13
C GLN A 180 18.41 2.02 -4.87
N HIS A 181 17.41 2.15 -4.03
CA HIS A 181 17.05 3.43 -3.42
C HIS A 181 17.95 3.65 -2.20
N LEU A 182 18.42 4.88 -2.04
CA LEU A 182 19.03 5.40 -0.82
C LEU A 182 18.11 6.47 -0.24
N ALA A 183 17.75 6.31 1.03
CA ALA A 183 17.07 7.33 1.80
C ALA A 183 17.96 7.75 2.98
N ILE A 184 18.13 9.06 3.14
CA ILE A 184 18.86 9.67 4.25
C ILE A 184 17.91 10.58 5.00
N PHE A 185 17.93 10.47 6.31
CA PHE A 185 17.14 11.28 7.20
C PHE A 185 18.03 11.87 8.28
N ALA A 186 18.03 13.19 8.42
CA ALA A 186 18.83 13.91 9.42
C ALA A 186 18.01 15.01 10.09
N ARG A 187 17.97 15.01 11.41
CA ARG A 187 17.22 15.99 12.22
C ARG A 187 18.17 16.82 13.09
N GLY A 188 17.77 18.05 13.41
CA GLY A 188 18.44 18.94 14.36
C GLY A 188 19.10 20.18 13.74
N GLY A 189 19.39 21.18 14.57
CA GLY A 189 20.04 22.43 14.22
C GLY A 189 19.17 23.41 13.42
N GLU A 190 19.03 23.20 12.13
CA GLU A 190 18.23 24.02 11.21
C GLU A 190 17.03 23.21 10.63
N GLY A 191 16.42 22.35 11.44
CA GLY A 191 15.28 21.55 11.04
C GLY A 191 15.63 20.15 10.51
N LEU A 192 14.82 19.63 9.60
CA LEU A 192 14.94 18.31 8.99
C LEU A 192 15.56 18.40 7.60
N VAL A 193 16.46 17.47 7.27
CA VAL A 193 16.91 17.20 5.91
C VAL A 193 16.62 15.74 5.57
N GLU A 194 15.95 15.52 4.45
CA GLU A 194 15.71 14.21 3.90
C GLU A 194 16.23 14.17 2.46
N GLU A 195 16.92 13.10 2.10
CA GLU A 195 17.45 12.92 0.74
C GLU A 195 17.07 11.55 0.21
N HIS A 196 16.51 11.54 -0.99
CA HIS A 196 16.20 10.34 -1.75
C HIS A 196 17.01 10.29 -3.03
N SER A 197 17.66 9.16 -3.27
CA SER A 197 18.39 8.96 -4.51
C SER A 197 18.31 7.52 -5.00
N THR A 198 18.41 7.35 -6.31
CA THR A 198 18.56 6.04 -6.94
C THR A 198 20.02 5.87 -7.31
N TRP A 199 20.61 4.79 -6.84
CA TRP A 199 22.00 4.46 -7.13
C TRP A 199 22.07 3.20 -7.99
N THR A 200 22.85 3.25 -9.07
CA THR A 200 23.28 2.08 -9.81
C THR A 200 24.73 1.77 -9.41
N THR A 201 24.96 0.58 -8.87
CA THR A 201 26.29 0.18 -8.39
C THR A 201 26.78 -1.07 -9.08
N ARG A 202 28.10 -1.18 -9.26
CA ARG A 202 28.76 -2.37 -9.79
C ARG A 202 29.65 -3.00 -8.73
N TRP A 203 29.68 -4.33 -8.73
CA TRP A 203 30.36 -5.13 -7.75
C TRP A 203 31.25 -6.17 -8.42
N GLU A 204 32.42 -6.39 -7.84
CA GLU A 204 33.36 -7.44 -8.23
C GLU A 204 33.24 -8.62 -7.27
N LYS A 205 33.20 -9.84 -7.82
CA LYS A 205 33.25 -11.07 -7.00
C LYS A 205 34.69 -11.31 -6.56
N ALA A 206 34.97 -11.24 -5.26
CA ALA A 206 36.29 -11.58 -4.69
C ALA A 206 36.52 -13.11 -4.55
N GLY A 207 35.56 -13.94 -4.97
CA GLY A 207 35.51 -15.40 -4.87
C GLY A 207 34.12 -15.89 -4.48
N GLU A 208 33.83 -17.18 -4.61
CA GLU A 208 32.48 -17.75 -4.33
C GLU A 208 31.99 -17.50 -2.90
N LYS A 209 32.89 -17.53 -1.91
CA LYS A 209 32.55 -17.33 -0.49
C LYS A 209 32.84 -15.94 0.03
N ALA A 210 33.52 -15.09 -0.73
CA ALA A 210 33.87 -13.75 -0.30
C ALA A 210 32.71 -12.74 -0.52
N GLU A 211 32.71 -11.69 0.28
CA GLU A 211 31.78 -10.57 0.10
C GLU A 211 32.13 -9.81 -1.20
N PRO A 212 31.12 -9.41 -2.01
CA PRO A 212 31.36 -8.58 -3.18
C PRO A 212 31.95 -7.23 -2.81
N LEU A 213 32.89 -6.72 -3.63
CA LEU A 213 33.50 -5.41 -3.44
C LEU A 213 32.93 -4.41 -4.45
N LEU A 214 32.58 -3.23 -3.98
CA LEU A 214 32.02 -2.13 -4.76
C LEU A 214 33.08 -1.58 -5.74
N SER A 215 32.79 -1.62 -7.05
CA SER A 215 33.68 -1.10 -8.09
C SER A 215 33.22 0.22 -8.71
N SER A 216 31.93 0.54 -8.66
CA SER A 216 31.46 1.87 -9.08
C SER A 216 30.10 2.24 -8.47
N ILE A 217 29.85 3.55 -8.41
CA ILE A 217 28.55 4.16 -8.07
C ILE A 217 28.21 5.17 -9.15
N ALA A 218 26.97 5.09 -9.68
CA ALA A 218 26.33 6.14 -10.45
C ALA A 218 25.06 6.57 -9.71
N VAL A 219 24.81 7.88 -9.64
CA VAL A 219 23.60 8.45 -9.01
C VAL A 219 22.69 8.94 -10.10
N ASP A 220 21.53 8.30 -10.25
CA ASP A 220 20.62 8.59 -11.35
C ASP A 220 19.57 9.64 -10.97
N HIS A 221 18.85 9.41 -9.89
CA HIS A 221 17.87 10.36 -9.36
C HIS A 221 18.36 10.91 -8.03
N PHE A 222 18.06 12.19 -7.78
CA PHE A 222 18.42 12.83 -6.54
C PHE A 222 17.37 13.89 -6.19
N GLU A 223 16.84 13.80 -4.98
CA GLU A 223 15.92 14.76 -4.39
C GLU A 223 16.37 15.08 -2.97
N GLN A 224 16.30 16.35 -2.61
CA GLN A 224 16.55 16.85 -1.27
C GLN A 224 15.33 17.61 -0.80
N ILE A 225 14.83 17.23 0.38
CA ILE A 225 13.74 17.89 1.08
C ILE A 225 14.33 18.53 2.32
N ARG A 226 14.04 19.81 2.52
CA ARG A 226 14.39 20.56 3.74
C ARG A 226 13.12 21.04 4.39
N ASN A 227 12.96 20.75 5.67
CA ASN A 227 11.92 21.32 6.50
C ASN A 227 12.60 22.21 7.53
N ALA A 228 12.37 23.52 7.44
CA ALA A 228 12.96 24.51 8.35
C ALA A 228 12.35 24.44 9.77
N SER A 229 11.26 23.69 9.96
CA SER A 229 10.67 23.44 11.26
C SER A 229 11.31 22.20 11.91
N GLU A 230 11.53 22.26 13.22
CA GLU A 230 11.88 21.08 14.01
C GLU A 230 10.65 20.17 14.26
N ALA A 231 9.45 20.68 14.11
CA ALA A 231 8.22 19.92 14.24
C ALA A 231 8.00 19.03 12.99
N PRO A 232 7.54 17.80 13.15
CA PRO A 232 7.13 16.97 12.04
C PRO A 232 5.90 17.57 11.35
N LEU A 233 5.73 17.33 10.04
CA LEU A 233 4.55 17.78 9.29
C LEU A 233 3.26 17.17 9.85
N PHE A 234 3.31 15.90 10.22
CA PHE A 234 2.21 15.19 10.84
C PHE A 234 2.56 14.79 12.27
N THR A 235 1.61 14.93 13.17
CA THR A 235 1.74 14.54 14.57
C THR A 235 0.56 13.64 14.93
N ASP A 236 0.85 12.49 15.55
CA ASP A 236 -0.20 11.63 16.10
C ASP A 236 -0.99 12.38 17.19
N ARG A 237 -2.25 12.63 16.91
CA ARG A 237 -3.18 13.33 17.81
C ARG A 237 -4.21 12.38 18.41
N THR A 238 -4.18 11.10 18.08
CA THR A 238 -5.16 10.11 18.53
C THR A 238 -5.36 10.14 20.04
N GLY A 239 -4.25 10.15 20.79
CA GLY A 239 -4.31 10.25 22.25
C GLY A 239 -4.84 11.59 22.78
N ALA A 240 -4.64 12.68 22.05
CA ALA A 240 -5.19 14.00 22.42
C ALA A 240 -6.70 14.09 22.13
N VAL A 241 -7.15 13.48 21.04
CA VAL A 241 -8.56 13.50 20.62
C VAL A 241 -9.39 12.49 21.41
N LEU A 242 -8.94 11.23 21.51
CA LEU A 242 -9.71 10.11 22.06
C LEU A 242 -9.31 9.67 23.48
N GLY A 243 -8.18 10.13 23.99
CA GLY A 243 -7.55 9.58 25.21
C GLY A 243 -8.33 9.76 26.52
N SER A 244 -9.32 10.65 26.57
CA SER A 244 -10.23 10.82 27.70
C SER A 244 -11.24 9.66 27.81
N ASN A 245 -11.50 8.94 26.72
CA ASN A 245 -12.49 7.88 26.65
C ASN A 245 -11.97 6.55 27.20
N PRO A 246 -12.73 5.84 28.04
CA PRO A 246 -12.35 4.51 28.51
C PRO A 246 -12.20 3.49 27.38
N SER A 247 -13.04 3.56 26.33
CA SER A 247 -13.00 2.68 25.15
C SER A 247 -11.67 2.82 24.40
N PHE A 248 -11.10 4.01 24.29
CA PHE A 248 -9.78 4.20 23.68
C PHE A 248 -8.73 3.30 24.31
N ARG A 249 -8.59 3.33 25.65
CA ARG A 249 -7.58 2.52 26.37
C ARG A 249 -7.92 1.03 26.42
N ARG A 250 -9.20 0.70 26.50
CA ARG A 250 -9.66 -0.70 26.68
C ARG A 250 -9.80 -1.45 25.37
N GLN A 251 -9.91 -0.75 24.25
CA GLN A 251 -10.18 -1.34 22.95
C GLN A 251 -9.23 -0.85 21.87
N LEU A 252 -9.17 0.43 21.54
CA LEU A 252 -8.39 0.93 20.39
C LEU A 252 -6.87 0.87 20.59
N GLN A 253 -6.37 1.08 21.81
CA GLN A 253 -4.93 0.94 22.10
C GLN A 253 -4.44 -0.51 22.09
N LEU A 254 -5.35 -1.47 22.05
CA LEU A 254 -5.02 -2.89 22.10
C LEU A 254 -5.03 -3.42 20.67
N GLY A 255 -3.83 -3.70 20.14
CA GLY A 255 -3.68 -4.18 18.77
C GLY A 255 -4.27 -5.58 18.55
N LEU A 256 -4.36 -5.97 17.26
CA LEU A 256 -4.93 -7.24 16.82
C LEU A 256 -4.37 -8.45 17.58
N ASN A 257 -3.06 -8.52 17.81
CA ASN A 257 -2.43 -9.61 18.55
C ASN A 257 -2.94 -9.76 19.99
N HIS A 258 -3.35 -8.65 20.63
CA HIS A 258 -3.94 -8.70 21.97
C HIS A 258 -5.26 -9.47 21.95
N TRP A 259 -6.08 -9.23 20.94
CA TRP A 259 -7.40 -9.84 20.79
C TRP A 259 -7.32 -11.28 20.31
N LEU A 260 -6.48 -11.56 19.30
CA LEU A 260 -6.22 -12.92 18.81
C LEU A 260 -5.77 -13.87 19.91
N ASN A 261 -4.91 -13.41 20.82
CA ASN A 261 -4.44 -14.21 21.96
C ASN A 261 -5.54 -14.49 23.03
N ARG A 262 -6.69 -13.86 22.93
CA ARG A 262 -7.82 -13.97 23.86
C ARG A 262 -9.05 -14.61 23.25
N SER A 263 -9.13 -14.64 21.94
CA SER A 263 -10.21 -15.31 21.22
C SER A 263 -9.95 -16.81 21.13
N GLN A 264 -11.00 -17.62 21.24
CA GLN A 264 -10.97 -19.05 20.94
C GLN A 264 -11.22 -19.33 19.46
N ASP A 265 -11.78 -18.36 18.74
CA ASP A 265 -12.13 -18.46 17.33
C ASP A 265 -11.60 -17.23 16.58
N ASN A 266 -10.61 -17.45 15.73
CA ASN A 266 -9.96 -16.40 14.96
C ASN A 266 -10.67 -16.07 13.63
N ARG A 267 -11.75 -16.80 13.30
CA ARG A 267 -12.50 -16.60 12.03
C ARG A 267 -13.17 -15.23 11.94
N PHE A 268 -13.39 -14.58 13.07
CA PHE A 268 -14.03 -13.26 13.14
C PHE A 268 -13.05 -12.08 13.09
N PHE A 269 -11.76 -12.36 12.90
CA PHE A 269 -10.73 -11.34 12.83
C PHE A 269 -10.21 -11.17 11.41
N ALA A 270 -10.07 -9.91 10.97
CA ALA A 270 -9.44 -9.58 9.70
C ALA A 270 -7.92 -9.73 9.80
N LEU A 271 -7.39 -10.77 9.17
CA LEU A 271 -5.93 -10.94 9.09
C LEU A 271 -5.30 -10.09 7.97
N LEU A 272 -6.10 -9.65 7.00
CA LEU A 272 -5.69 -8.83 5.87
C LEU A 272 -6.33 -7.43 5.98
N GLY A 273 -5.81 -6.62 6.86
CA GLY A 273 -6.30 -5.26 7.06
C GLY A 273 -7.07 -5.07 8.36
N THR A 274 -7.19 -3.84 8.77
CA THR A 274 -7.94 -3.42 9.95
C THR A 274 -9.38 -3.07 9.55
N PRO A 275 -10.33 -3.15 10.49
CA PRO A 275 -11.67 -2.62 10.28
C PRO A 275 -11.66 -1.16 9.84
N GLY A 276 -12.62 -0.78 8.99
CA GLY A 276 -12.73 0.56 8.43
C GLY A 276 -13.26 1.60 9.41
N LEU A 277 -13.28 2.83 8.94
CA LEU A 277 -13.85 3.97 9.67
C LEU A 277 -14.65 4.86 8.70
N ALA A 278 -15.60 5.61 9.24
CA ALA A 278 -16.33 6.65 8.51
C ALA A 278 -16.30 7.96 9.30
N LEU A 279 -16.28 9.08 8.57
CA LEU A 279 -16.38 10.43 9.11
C LEU A 279 -17.66 11.08 8.58
N GLY A 280 -18.35 11.82 9.43
CA GLY A 280 -19.52 12.60 9.07
C GLY A 280 -20.13 13.29 10.28
N ASP A 281 -20.90 14.34 10.05
CA ASP A 281 -21.62 15.08 11.09
C ASP A 281 -22.95 14.37 11.38
N VAL A 282 -22.96 13.44 12.34
CA VAL A 282 -24.15 12.63 12.65
C VAL A 282 -25.11 13.30 13.64
N ASN A 283 -24.71 14.48 14.17
CA ASN A 283 -25.51 15.19 15.17
C ASN A 283 -25.91 16.62 14.74
N GLY A 284 -25.52 17.04 13.53
CA GLY A 284 -25.89 18.32 12.94
C GLY A 284 -25.21 19.54 13.58
N ASP A 285 -24.05 19.35 14.25
CA ASP A 285 -23.34 20.44 14.94
C ASP A 285 -22.26 21.12 14.09
N GLY A 286 -22.04 20.65 12.86
CA GLY A 286 -21.08 21.16 11.90
C GLY A 286 -19.65 20.64 12.12
N LEU A 287 -19.48 19.61 12.93
CA LEU A 287 -18.18 18.96 13.18
C LEU A 287 -18.26 17.48 12.79
N ASP A 288 -17.30 17.02 11.98
CA ASP A 288 -17.26 15.60 11.62
C ASP A 288 -17.01 14.72 12.83
N ASP A 289 -17.87 13.74 13.01
CA ASP A 289 -17.82 12.68 14.00
C ASP A 289 -17.10 11.45 13.42
N LEU A 290 -16.71 10.51 14.27
CA LEU A 290 -15.95 9.33 13.87
C LEU A 290 -16.69 8.04 14.23
N TYR A 291 -17.06 7.25 13.24
CA TYR A 291 -17.48 5.87 13.42
C TYR A 291 -16.34 4.89 13.12
N VAL A 292 -16.11 3.93 14.02
CA VAL A 292 -15.00 2.95 13.92
C VAL A 292 -15.56 1.54 13.97
N CYS A 293 -15.45 0.83 12.86
CA CYS A 293 -15.73 -0.61 12.79
C CYS A 293 -14.79 -1.39 13.70
N GLN A 294 -15.24 -2.56 14.18
CA GLN A 294 -14.46 -3.42 15.05
C GLN A 294 -14.55 -4.88 14.63
N GLU A 295 -13.58 -5.65 15.11
CA GLU A 295 -13.55 -7.10 14.95
C GLU A 295 -14.69 -7.78 15.72
N GLY A 296 -15.11 -8.97 15.27
CA GLY A 296 -16.20 -9.69 15.88
C GLY A 296 -16.05 -9.92 17.39
N GLY A 297 -17.10 -9.56 18.13
CA GLY A 297 -17.14 -9.62 19.59
C GLY A 297 -16.69 -8.33 20.29
N LEU A 298 -16.18 -7.35 19.54
CA LEU A 298 -15.88 -6.00 20.04
C LEU A 298 -16.97 -5.04 19.53
N PRO A 299 -17.52 -4.14 20.40
CA PRO A 299 -18.50 -3.17 19.94
C PRO A 299 -17.88 -2.16 18.97
N ASN A 300 -18.60 -1.85 17.90
CA ASN A 300 -18.28 -0.69 17.07
C ASN A 300 -18.36 0.58 17.91
N LEU A 301 -17.59 1.59 17.54
CA LEU A 301 -17.45 2.82 18.33
C LEU A 301 -17.90 4.04 17.53
N LEU A 302 -18.67 4.91 18.18
CA LEU A 302 -19.04 6.24 17.69
C LEU A 302 -18.47 7.29 18.62
N PHE A 303 -17.68 8.21 18.10
CA PHE A 303 -17.13 9.35 18.83
C PHE A 303 -17.69 10.65 18.25
N LEU A 304 -18.39 11.41 19.06
CA LEU A 304 -18.87 12.74 18.70
C LEU A 304 -17.79 13.77 19.00
N ARG A 305 -17.46 14.58 18.00
CA ARG A 305 -16.43 15.61 18.10
C ARG A 305 -16.91 16.81 18.93
N ASN A 306 -16.04 17.31 19.80
CA ASN A 306 -16.27 18.51 20.57
C ASN A 306 -15.59 19.74 19.94
N PRO A 307 -16.11 20.97 20.15
CA PRO A 307 -15.49 22.19 19.66
C PRO A 307 -14.05 22.44 20.15
N ASP A 308 -13.62 21.79 21.24
CA ASP A 308 -12.25 21.88 21.76
C ASP A 308 -11.26 20.95 21.04
N GLY A 309 -11.74 20.19 20.03
CA GLY A 309 -10.96 19.26 19.24
C GLY A 309 -10.79 17.87 19.87
N THR A 310 -11.40 17.60 21.03
CA THR A 310 -11.56 16.25 21.58
C THR A 310 -12.78 15.55 20.99
N ALA A 311 -12.96 14.25 21.25
CA ALA A 311 -14.18 13.55 20.90
C ALA A 311 -14.69 12.68 22.05
N ALA A 312 -15.99 12.59 22.21
CA ALA A 312 -16.67 11.86 23.28
C ALA A 312 -17.29 10.56 22.77
N ASP A 313 -17.04 9.44 23.45
CA ASP A 313 -17.62 8.15 23.13
C ASP A 313 -19.13 8.14 23.41
N SER A 314 -19.92 8.07 22.34
CA SER A 314 -21.38 7.98 22.35
C SER A 314 -21.91 6.57 21.99
N SER A 315 -21.01 5.59 21.79
CA SER A 315 -21.35 4.26 21.26
C SER A 315 -22.47 3.57 22.00
N ALA A 316 -22.48 3.63 23.34
CA ALA A 316 -23.46 2.92 24.16
C ALA A 316 -24.91 3.41 23.99
N VAL A 317 -25.10 4.65 23.53
CA VAL A 317 -26.43 5.27 23.36
C VAL A 317 -26.79 5.49 21.90
N SER A 318 -25.83 5.28 20.98
CA SER A 318 -26.03 5.52 19.54
C SER A 318 -26.94 4.48 18.86
N GLY A 319 -27.09 3.28 19.41
CA GLY A 319 -27.76 2.16 18.73
C GLY A 319 -26.91 1.47 17.66
N ALA A 320 -25.67 1.94 17.43
CA ALA A 320 -24.77 1.43 16.39
C ALA A 320 -23.52 0.70 16.94
N ASN A 321 -23.50 0.34 18.21
CA ASN A 321 -22.39 -0.36 18.88
C ASN A 321 -22.48 -1.89 18.70
N TRP A 322 -22.66 -2.33 17.47
CA TRP A 322 -22.84 -3.74 17.13
C TRP A 322 -21.59 -4.56 17.41
N LEU A 323 -21.78 -5.88 17.65
CA LEU A 323 -20.70 -6.83 17.98
C LEU A 323 -20.29 -7.71 16.80
N GLU A 324 -20.94 -7.57 15.67
CA GLU A 324 -20.64 -8.27 14.45
C GLU A 324 -19.28 -7.83 13.91
N SER A 325 -18.54 -8.75 13.28
CA SER A 325 -17.30 -8.42 12.59
C SER A 325 -17.59 -7.43 11.46
N SER A 326 -17.24 -6.18 11.66
CA SER A 326 -17.53 -5.07 10.74
C SER A 326 -16.29 -4.71 9.94
N ARG A 327 -16.44 -4.40 8.64
CA ARG A 327 -15.31 -4.15 7.71
C ARG A 327 -15.27 -2.74 7.17
N ALA A 328 -16.37 -2.27 6.64
CA ALA A 328 -16.49 -0.94 6.07
C ALA A 328 -17.72 -0.25 6.62
N ALA A 329 -17.65 1.06 6.72
CA ALA A 329 -18.77 1.92 7.10
C ALA A 329 -18.82 3.13 6.18
N LEU A 330 -20.03 3.63 5.96
CA LEU A 330 -20.30 4.85 5.23
C LEU A 330 -21.37 5.65 6.01
N LEU A 331 -21.13 6.94 6.19
CA LEU A 331 -22.11 7.89 6.73
C LEU A 331 -22.62 8.73 5.56
N VAL A 332 -23.90 8.64 5.25
CA VAL A 332 -24.52 9.23 4.06
C VAL A 332 -26.03 9.31 4.25
N ASP A 333 -26.68 10.33 3.71
CA ASP A 333 -28.15 10.49 3.72
C ASP A 333 -28.75 9.56 2.64
N LEU A 334 -29.37 8.45 3.05
CA LEU A 334 -29.93 7.43 2.17
C LEU A 334 -31.44 7.62 1.90
N ASP A 335 -32.15 8.29 2.80
CA ASP A 335 -33.60 8.49 2.67
C ASP A 335 -33.99 9.95 2.37
N ASN A 336 -32.98 10.78 2.13
CA ASN A 336 -33.10 12.21 1.78
C ASN A 336 -33.86 13.03 2.82
N ASP A 337 -33.73 12.68 4.13
CA ASP A 337 -34.35 13.43 5.23
C ASP A 337 -33.43 14.53 5.79
N GLY A 338 -32.17 14.59 5.35
CA GLY A 338 -31.15 15.56 5.71
C GLY A 338 -30.26 15.14 6.88
N ASP A 339 -30.52 14.00 7.50
CA ASP A 339 -29.69 13.39 8.54
C ASP A 339 -28.74 12.36 7.93
N GLN A 340 -27.56 12.14 8.50
CA GLN A 340 -26.67 11.11 8.00
C GLN A 340 -27.06 9.73 8.55
N ASP A 341 -27.28 8.80 7.64
CA ASP A 341 -27.51 7.38 7.91
C ASP A 341 -26.21 6.59 7.97
N LEU A 342 -26.29 5.37 8.47
CA LEU A 342 -25.15 4.50 8.62
C LEU A 342 -25.31 3.20 7.82
N ALA A 343 -24.43 2.98 6.86
CA ALA A 343 -24.26 1.72 6.15
C ALA A 343 -23.00 1.00 6.63
N VAL A 344 -23.11 -0.25 7.09
CA VAL A 344 -21.96 -1.04 7.59
C VAL A 344 -21.97 -2.44 7.01
N THR A 345 -20.85 -2.84 6.39
CA THR A 345 -20.66 -4.24 6.04
C THR A 345 -20.25 -5.05 7.26
N VAL A 346 -21.00 -6.09 7.51
CA VAL A 346 -20.71 -7.11 8.54
C VAL A 346 -20.51 -8.47 7.87
N LEU A 347 -20.13 -9.49 8.63
CA LEU A 347 -19.95 -10.83 8.09
C LEU A 347 -21.25 -11.32 7.44
N GLY A 348 -21.28 -11.42 6.11
CA GLY A 348 -22.41 -11.92 5.33
C GLY A 348 -23.58 -10.97 5.12
N ALA A 349 -23.49 -9.71 5.54
CA ALA A 349 -24.56 -8.74 5.33
C ALA A 349 -24.05 -7.29 5.23
N LEU A 350 -24.85 -6.46 4.59
CA LEU A 350 -24.83 -5.01 4.69
C LEU A 350 -25.99 -4.59 5.60
N VAL A 351 -25.69 -3.92 6.69
CA VAL A 351 -26.67 -3.38 7.64
C VAL A 351 -26.84 -1.89 7.38
N LEU A 352 -28.08 -1.45 7.21
CA LEU A 352 -28.46 -0.07 7.00
C LEU A 352 -29.26 0.41 8.21
N ALA A 353 -28.89 1.56 8.76
CA ALA A 353 -29.55 2.15 9.90
C ALA A 353 -29.81 3.64 9.67
N ALA A 354 -31.06 4.05 9.87
CA ALA A 354 -31.46 5.45 9.78
C ALA A 354 -30.88 6.27 10.92
N GLY A 355 -30.30 7.41 10.59
CA GLY A 355 -29.90 8.44 11.51
C GLY A 355 -31.10 9.18 12.12
N ASN A 356 -30.86 9.99 13.13
CA ASN A 356 -31.89 10.83 13.74
C ASN A 356 -31.42 12.28 13.95
N GLY A 357 -30.33 12.65 13.28
CA GLY A 357 -29.70 13.97 13.38
C GLY A 357 -29.19 14.35 14.77
N SER A 358 -29.06 13.39 15.67
CA SER A 358 -28.60 13.59 17.05
C SER A 358 -27.60 12.51 17.50
N GLY A 359 -26.96 11.81 16.56
CA GLY A 359 -25.98 10.74 16.81
C GLY A 359 -26.61 9.41 17.21
N GLY A 360 -27.90 9.21 16.99
CA GLY A 360 -28.59 7.94 17.23
C GLY A 360 -28.98 7.26 15.91
N PHE A 361 -28.95 5.90 15.89
CA PHE A 361 -29.22 5.09 14.71
C PHE A 361 -30.24 3.99 15.01
N GLU A 362 -31.14 3.72 14.06
CA GLU A 362 -32.11 2.65 14.12
C GLU A 362 -31.99 1.74 12.89
N ILE A 363 -31.70 0.44 13.09
CA ILE A 363 -31.58 -0.51 11.98
C ILE A 363 -32.90 -0.56 11.19
N ARG A 364 -32.80 -0.34 9.89
CA ARG A 364 -33.92 -0.37 8.94
C ARG A 364 -33.88 -1.56 8.01
N ALA A 365 -32.68 -1.95 7.56
CA ALA A 365 -32.52 -3.05 6.63
C ALA A 365 -31.25 -3.87 6.90
N SER A 366 -31.28 -5.13 6.46
CA SER A 366 -30.12 -6.00 6.40
C SER A 366 -30.16 -6.77 5.08
N ILE A 367 -29.16 -6.55 4.24
CA ILE A 367 -29.07 -7.09 2.89
C ILE A 367 -27.99 -8.15 2.86
N PRO A 368 -28.29 -9.40 2.43
CA PRO A 368 -27.26 -10.44 2.32
C PRO A 368 -26.15 -10.05 1.35
N THR A 369 -24.89 -10.24 1.76
CA THR A 369 -23.69 -10.01 0.95
C THR A 369 -22.75 -11.21 1.04
N SER A 370 -21.60 -11.14 0.38
CA SER A 370 -20.53 -12.11 0.64
C SER A 370 -19.99 -11.97 2.07
N ASN A 371 -19.31 -13.02 2.54
CA ASN A 371 -18.71 -13.02 3.88
C ASN A 371 -17.44 -12.17 3.99
N ASP A 372 -16.86 -11.73 2.90
CA ASP A 372 -15.61 -10.96 2.88
C ASP A 372 -15.76 -9.68 2.04
N THR A 373 -16.70 -8.83 2.47
CA THR A 373 -16.87 -7.48 1.94
C THR A 373 -15.78 -6.55 2.47
N MET A 374 -15.20 -5.70 1.63
CA MET A 374 -14.03 -4.88 1.97
C MET A 374 -14.32 -3.39 2.01
N SER A 375 -15.15 -2.88 1.09
CA SER A 375 -15.47 -1.46 1.03
C SER A 375 -16.88 -1.20 0.52
N LEU A 376 -17.34 0.01 0.79
CA LEU A 376 -18.61 0.60 0.33
C LEU A 376 -18.32 1.91 -0.37
N SER A 377 -19.09 2.21 -1.41
CA SER A 377 -19.17 3.54 -2.01
C SER A 377 -20.60 3.84 -2.44
N ALA A 378 -20.96 5.11 -2.54
CA ALA A 378 -22.28 5.56 -2.91
C ALA A 378 -22.22 6.58 -4.06
N ALA A 379 -23.18 6.51 -4.98
CA ALA A 379 -23.43 7.50 -6.00
C ALA A 379 -24.89 7.38 -6.48
N ASP A 380 -25.44 8.44 -7.03
CA ASP A 380 -26.73 8.44 -7.75
C ASP A 380 -26.47 7.93 -9.18
N VAL A 381 -26.51 6.59 -9.37
CA VAL A 381 -26.08 5.96 -10.62
C VAL A 381 -27.15 5.97 -11.72
N ASP A 382 -28.41 6.20 -11.35
CA ASP A 382 -29.53 6.28 -12.28
C ASP A 382 -30.12 7.69 -12.39
N LEU A 383 -29.51 8.67 -11.72
CA LEU A 383 -29.83 10.09 -11.76
C LEU A 383 -31.26 10.40 -11.29
N ASP A 384 -31.75 9.64 -10.31
CA ASP A 384 -33.08 9.83 -9.74
C ASP A 384 -33.09 10.69 -8.45
N GLY A 385 -31.91 11.02 -7.93
CA GLY A 385 -31.69 11.85 -6.75
C GLY A 385 -31.50 11.08 -5.45
N ASP A 386 -31.54 9.76 -5.50
CA ASP A 386 -31.27 8.87 -4.36
C ASP A 386 -29.85 8.27 -4.49
N LEU A 387 -29.16 8.04 -3.36
CA LEU A 387 -27.84 7.44 -3.40
C LEU A 387 -27.90 5.92 -3.40
N ASP A 388 -27.30 5.31 -4.42
CA ASP A 388 -27.13 3.87 -4.58
C ASP A 388 -25.83 3.40 -3.92
N LEU A 389 -25.76 2.11 -3.58
CA LEU A 389 -24.62 1.53 -2.88
C LEU A 389 -23.87 0.50 -3.72
N TYR A 390 -22.55 0.64 -3.82
CA TYR A 390 -21.67 -0.38 -4.38
C TYR A 390 -20.85 -1.06 -3.30
N VAL A 391 -20.86 -2.41 -3.29
CA VAL A 391 -20.22 -3.25 -2.28
C VAL A 391 -19.11 -4.05 -2.92
N CYS A 392 -17.87 -3.85 -2.49
CA CYS A 392 -16.70 -4.62 -2.93
C CYS A 392 -16.55 -5.92 -2.15
N SER A 393 -16.26 -7.02 -2.83
CA SER A 393 -16.02 -8.34 -2.27
C SER A 393 -14.63 -8.87 -2.65
N HIS A 394 -13.91 -9.47 -1.67
CA HIS A 394 -12.51 -9.86 -1.87
C HIS A 394 -12.31 -11.38 -2.01
N LYS A 395 -13.08 -12.22 -1.30
CA LYS A 395 -12.91 -13.68 -1.35
C LYS A 395 -14.18 -14.41 -1.78
N ALA A 396 -14.01 -15.66 -2.20
CA ALA A 396 -15.15 -16.55 -2.42
C ALA A 396 -15.79 -16.97 -1.09
N ASP A 397 -17.10 -17.22 -1.11
CA ASP A 397 -17.93 -17.53 0.07
C ASP A 397 -17.71 -18.95 0.65
N ASP A 398 -16.71 -19.70 0.22
CA ASP A 398 -16.46 -21.04 0.74
C ASP A 398 -15.84 -20.99 2.14
N LEU A 399 -16.72 -21.00 3.15
CA LEU A 399 -16.37 -21.10 4.57
C LEU A 399 -15.94 -22.51 5.00
N SER A 400 -15.91 -23.50 4.09
CA SER A 400 -15.61 -24.90 4.42
C SER A 400 -14.14 -25.15 4.71
N GLN A 401 -13.26 -24.18 4.47
CA GLN A 401 -11.85 -24.29 4.77
C GLN A 401 -11.54 -23.80 6.18
N ASP A 402 -10.94 -24.67 6.98
CA ASP A 402 -10.47 -24.36 8.35
C ASP A 402 -9.75 -23.03 8.41
N ALA A 403 -10.29 -22.13 9.21
CA ALA A 403 -9.87 -20.75 9.36
C ALA A 403 -8.51 -20.61 10.06
N GLY A 404 -7.46 -20.86 9.39
CA GLY A 404 -6.10 -20.71 9.94
C GLY A 404 -5.10 -20.19 8.94
N VAL A 405 -5.27 -20.55 7.70
CA VAL A 405 -4.46 -20.06 6.58
C VAL A 405 -5.42 -19.86 5.43
N VAL A 406 -5.68 -18.62 5.09
CA VAL A 406 -6.43 -18.31 3.89
C VAL A 406 -5.61 -18.79 2.70
N SER A 407 -5.98 -19.92 2.15
CA SER A 407 -5.46 -20.41 0.88
C SER A 407 -5.99 -19.54 -0.26
N ILE A 408 -5.44 -18.34 -0.41
CA ILE A 408 -5.76 -17.45 -1.54
C ILE A 408 -5.53 -18.17 -2.88
N GLY A 409 -4.75 -19.23 -2.93
CA GLY A 409 -4.48 -20.02 -4.14
C GLY A 409 -5.23 -21.35 -4.26
N ALA A 410 -6.10 -21.73 -3.31
CA ALA A 410 -6.76 -23.04 -3.32
C ALA A 410 -8.10 -23.06 -4.07
N ALA A 411 -8.64 -21.93 -4.49
CA ALA A 411 -9.84 -21.89 -5.28
C ALA A 411 -9.56 -22.36 -6.72
N ASP A 412 -10.38 -23.26 -7.23
CA ASP A 412 -10.30 -23.72 -8.62
C ASP A 412 -10.31 -22.53 -9.59
N GLY A 413 -9.31 -22.44 -10.45
CA GLY A 413 -9.19 -21.39 -11.45
C GLY A 413 -8.49 -20.10 -10.98
N PHE A 414 -7.89 -20.06 -9.77
CA PHE A 414 -7.11 -18.90 -9.34
C PHE A 414 -5.85 -18.70 -10.19
N VAL A 415 -5.72 -17.52 -10.77
CA VAL A 415 -4.56 -17.10 -11.56
C VAL A 415 -4.01 -15.82 -10.95
N TYR A 416 -2.90 -15.89 -10.24
CA TYR A 416 -2.32 -14.80 -9.44
C TYR A 416 -2.28 -13.42 -10.13
N HIS A 417 -2.00 -13.38 -11.42
CA HIS A 417 -1.86 -12.13 -12.19
C HIS A 417 -3.14 -11.71 -12.94
N ASP A 418 -4.23 -12.47 -12.79
CA ASP A 418 -5.52 -12.18 -13.46
C ASP A 418 -6.64 -13.03 -12.83
N ALA A 419 -6.77 -12.98 -11.50
CA ALA A 419 -7.79 -13.71 -10.77
C ALA A 419 -9.19 -13.15 -11.05
N ASN A 420 -10.17 -14.05 -11.26
CA ASN A 420 -11.57 -13.70 -11.48
C ASN A 420 -12.49 -14.81 -10.94
N ASN A 421 -12.25 -15.23 -9.69
CA ASN A 421 -12.95 -16.31 -9.02
C ASN A 421 -13.27 -16.00 -7.54
N ALA A 422 -13.31 -14.72 -7.18
CA ALA A 422 -13.83 -14.23 -5.91
C ALA A 422 -15.38 -14.20 -5.88
N ALA A 423 -15.96 -13.74 -4.79
CA ALA A 423 -17.37 -13.35 -4.73
C ALA A 423 -17.63 -12.14 -5.66
N ALA A 424 -18.85 -12.04 -6.15
CA ALA A 424 -19.24 -10.88 -6.97
C ALA A 424 -19.38 -9.63 -6.10
N ASN A 425 -19.00 -8.48 -6.64
CA ASN A 425 -19.42 -7.20 -6.09
C ASN A 425 -20.91 -6.97 -6.36
N LEU A 426 -21.54 -6.07 -5.61
CA LEU A 426 -22.96 -5.77 -5.75
C LEU A 426 -23.18 -4.28 -6.02
N LEU A 427 -24.07 -3.96 -6.96
CA LEU A 427 -24.69 -2.65 -7.09
C LEU A 427 -26.13 -2.75 -6.58
N LEU A 428 -26.42 -2.02 -5.53
CA LEU A 428 -27.70 -2.00 -4.84
C LEU A 428 -28.40 -0.67 -5.10
N ARG A 429 -29.42 -0.66 -5.95
CA ARG A 429 -30.22 0.52 -6.21
C ARG A 429 -31.09 0.84 -5.01
N ASN A 430 -31.13 2.10 -4.64
CA ASN A 430 -31.97 2.63 -3.59
C ASN A 430 -33.43 2.77 -4.10
N ASP A 431 -34.35 2.08 -3.47
CA ASP A 431 -35.78 2.17 -3.78
C ASP A 431 -36.58 2.75 -2.58
N ILE A 432 -35.96 3.55 -1.71
CA ILE A 432 -36.63 4.11 -0.50
C ILE A 432 -37.71 5.12 -0.92
N ALA A 433 -37.36 6.11 -1.73
CA ALA A 433 -38.28 7.16 -2.16
C ALA A 433 -39.52 6.62 -2.87
N PRO A 434 -39.43 5.72 -3.87
CA PRO A 434 -40.60 5.19 -4.54
C PRO A 434 -41.44 4.22 -3.70
N THR A 435 -40.85 3.54 -2.70
CA THR A 435 -41.56 2.52 -1.90
C THR A 435 -42.00 3.01 -0.53
N GLY A 436 -41.38 4.08 -0.02
CA GLY A 436 -41.53 4.53 1.38
C GLY A 436 -41.00 3.52 2.42
N SER A 437 -40.15 2.60 1.98
CA SER A 437 -39.54 1.55 2.80
C SER A 437 -38.06 1.41 2.46
N TRP A 438 -37.25 1.06 3.43
CA TRP A 438 -35.80 0.83 3.26
C TRP A 438 -35.54 -0.42 2.43
N THR A 439 -35.78 -0.28 1.13
CA THR A 439 -35.67 -1.36 0.14
C THR A 439 -34.56 -1.00 -0.85
N PHE A 440 -33.66 -1.94 -1.08
CA PHE A 440 -32.60 -1.85 -2.05
C PHE A 440 -32.68 -3.05 -3.01
N THR A 441 -32.55 -2.78 -4.30
CA THR A 441 -32.63 -3.81 -5.33
C THR A 441 -31.25 -4.07 -5.92
N ASP A 442 -30.81 -5.34 -5.91
CA ASP A 442 -29.59 -5.75 -6.62
C ASP A 442 -29.82 -5.64 -8.14
N ILE A 443 -29.15 -4.66 -8.74
CA ILE A 443 -29.19 -4.41 -10.19
C ILE A 443 -27.87 -4.75 -10.88
N THR A 444 -26.92 -5.42 -10.21
CA THR A 444 -25.58 -5.73 -10.72
C THR A 444 -25.61 -6.36 -12.12
N VAL A 445 -26.39 -7.43 -12.29
CA VAL A 445 -26.52 -8.13 -13.58
C VAL A 445 -27.27 -7.28 -14.61
N LYS A 446 -28.32 -6.58 -14.16
CA LYS A 446 -29.18 -5.79 -15.03
C LYS A 446 -28.46 -4.57 -15.61
N SER A 447 -27.60 -3.95 -14.81
CA SER A 447 -26.78 -2.81 -15.20
C SER A 447 -25.53 -3.17 -16.01
N GLY A 448 -25.16 -4.47 -16.13
CA GLY A 448 -23.97 -4.92 -16.82
C GLY A 448 -22.69 -4.95 -15.98
N LEU A 449 -22.79 -4.66 -14.68
CA LEU A 449 -21.66 -4.75 -13.75
C LEU A 449 -21.28 -6.18 -13.34
N ASP A 450 -21.91 -7.20 -13.89
CA ASP A 450 -21.53 -8.61 -13.71
C ASP A 450 -20.36 -9.05 -14.60
N VAL A 451 -19.96 -8.23 -15.56
CA VAL A 451 -18.82 -8.49 -16.46
C VAL A 451 -17.50 -8.23 -15.70
N ASN A 452 -16.61 -9.24 -15.63
CA ASN A 452 -15.35 -9.18 -14.88
C ASN A 452 -15.50 -8.89 -13.37
N ASN A 453 -16.63 -9.15 -12.78
CA ASN A 453 -17.06 -8.73 -11.46
C ASN A 453 -16.66 -9.70 -10.32
N ARG A 454 -15.91 -10.77 -10.59
CA ARG A 454 -15.47 -11.74 -9.59
C ARG A 454 -13.97 -11.64 -9.31
N ARG A 455 -13.50 -10.40 -9.27
CA ARG A 455 -12.12 -10.09 -8.91
C ARG A 455 -12.01 -9.89 -7.39
N PHE A 456 -10.81 -9.90 -6.88
CA PHE A 456 -10.55 -9.70 -5.46
C PHE A 456 -10.55 -8.19 -5.17
N SER A 457 -11.75 -7.58 -5.09
CA SER A 457 -11.91 -6.13 -5.02
C SER A 457 -11.70 -5.60 -3.61
N PHE A 458 -10.83 -4.59 -3.46
CA PHE A 458 -10.61 -3.90 -2.20
C PHE A 458 -11.33 -2.56 -2.11
N ALA A 459 -11.34 -1.80 -3.19
CA ALA A 459 -11.89 -0.46 -3.19
C ALA A 459 -12.58 -0.12 -4.52
N ALA A 460 -13.54 0.78 -4.45
CA ALA A 460 -14.19 1.38 -5.61
C ALA A 460 -14.40 2.87 -5.36
N ALA A 461 -14.31 3.66 -6.44
CA ALA A 461 -14.57 5.09 -6.40
C ALA A 461 -15.35 5.50 -7.65
N TRP A 462 -16.32 6.37 -7.43
CA TRP A 462 -17.17 6.97 -8.45
C TRP A 462 -16.59 8.31 -8.90
N GLU A 463 -16.69 8.60 -10.19
CA GLU A 463 -16.34 9.88 -10.80
C GLU A 463 -16.94 9.98 -12.20
N ASP A 464 -17.38 11.14 -12.60
CA ASP A 464 -17.72 11.45 -14.01
C ASP A 464 -16.41 11.69 -14.77
N TYR A 465 -15.69 10.56 -15.12
CA TYR A 465 -14.34 10.69 -15.66
C TYR A 465 -14.35 11.22 -17.08
N ASP A 466 -15.41 11.02 -17.86
CA ASP A 466 -15.48 11.46 -19.26
C ASP A 466 -16.29 12.75 -19.48
N ASN A 467 -16.78 13.35 -18.40
CA ASN A 467 -17.50 14.63 -18.34
C ASN A 467 -18.82 14.60 -19.15
N ASP A 468 -19.54 13.47 -19.12
CA ASP A 468 -20.83 13.33 -19.78
C ASP A 468 -22.04 13.52 -18.85
N GLY A 469 -21.78 13.67 -17.54
CA GLY A 469 -22.74 14.05 -16.50
C GLY A 469 -23.33 12.90 -15.72
N ASP A 470 -22.80 11.69 -15.87
CA ASP A 470 -23.17 10.53 -15.07
C ASP A 470 -21.95 9.92 -14.32
N PRO A 471 -22.16 9.25 -13.19
CA PRO A 471 -21.05 8.68 -12.42
C PRO A 471 -20.57 7.34 -13.03
N ASP A 472 -19.27 7.28 -13.29
CA ASP A 472 -18.54 6.10 -13.69
C ASP A 472 -17.87 5.43 -12.51
N LEU A 473 -17.49 4.16 -12.63
CA LEU A 473 -16.95 3.37 -11.54
C LEU A 473 -15.57 2.81 -11.83
N TYR A 474 -14.58 3.15 -11.01
CA TYR A 474 -13.31 2.44 -11.00
C TYR A 474 -13.21 1.48 -9.81
N VAL A 475 -12.79 0.22 -10.08
CA VAL A 475 -12.65 -0.84 -9.07
C VAL A 475 -11.21 -1.33 -9.02
N ALA A 476 -10.58 -1.18 -7.85
CA ALA A 476 -9.25 -1.67 -7.57
C ALA A 476 -9.28 -3.11 -7.06
N ASN A 477 -8.50 -3.98 -7.71
CA ASN A 477 -8.46 -5.41 -7.47
C ASN A 477 -7.06 -5.88 -7.04
N ASP A 478 -6.98 -6.79 -6.06
CA ASP A 478 -5.72 -7.29 -5.54
C ASP A 478 -5.00 -8.19 -6.56
N PHE A 479 -5.55 -9.27 -6.99
CA PHE A 479 -4.85 -10.25 -7.82
C PHE A 479 -5.18 -10.12 -9.30
N GLY A 480 -4.92 -8.96 -9.91
CA GLY A 480 -5.14 -8.83 -11.33
C GLY A 480 -5.48 -7.44 -11.82
N ARG A 481 -6.32 -7.43 -12.85
CA ARG A 481 -6.68 -6.20 -13.54
C ARG A 481 -7.76 -5.44 -12.79
N ASN A 482 -7.59 -4.14 -12.71
CA ASN A 482 -8.64 -3.24 -12.27
C ASN A 482 -9.67 -3.02 -13.39
N ASN A 483 -10.84 -2.56 -13.01
CA ASN A 483 -11.94 -2.27 -13.94
C ASN A 483 -12.24 -0.76 -13.93
N LEU A 484 -12.54 -0.23 -15.11
CA LEU A 484 -13.19 1.07 -15.27
C LEU A 484 -14.51 0.81 -16.00
N TYR A 485 -15.60 0.95 -15.30
CA TYR A 485 -16.93 0.78 -15.83
C TYR A 485 -17.52 2.15 -16.17
N ARG A 486 -17.64 2.44 -17.46
CA ARG A 486 -18.32 3.63 -17.93
C ARG A 486 -19.83 3.41 -17.87
N ASN A 487 -20.54 4.38 -17.31
CA ASN A 487 -21.98 4.40 -17.29
C ASN A 487 -22.48 5.02 -18.61
N ASP A 488 -23.21 4.28 -19.42
CA ASP A 488 -23.83 4.76 -20.65
C ASP A 488 -25.34 5.00 -20.41
N ILE A 489 -25.71 5.68 -19.32
CA ILE A 489 -27.13 5.87 -18.96
C ILE A 489 -27.83 6.81 -19.94
N VAL A 490 -29.08 6.46 -20.27
CA VAL A 490 -29.97 7.35 -20.98
C VAL A 490 -31.01 7.88 -19.98
N PRO A 491 -31.24 9.19 -19.89
CA PRO A 491 -32.15 9.75 -18.89
C PRO A 491 -33.51 9.03 -18.84
N GLY A 492 -33.88 8.54 -17.64
CA GLY A 492 -35.10 7.78 -17.41
C GLY A 492 -35.04 6.30 -17.78
N ALA A 493 -33.86 5.78 -18.10
CA ALA A 493 -33.61 4.35 -18.31
C ALA A 493 -32.80 3.79 -17.10
N GLU A 494 -32.69 2.47 -17.06
CA GLU A 494 -31.79 1.81 -16.10
C GLU A 494 -30.33 2.11 -16.44
N PRO A 495 -29.40 2.22 -15.46
CA PRO A 495 -27.99 2.43 -15.70
C PRO A 495 -27.38 1.28 -16.50
N ARG A 496 -26.39 1.60 -17.34
CA ARG A 496 -25.73 0.62 -18.19
C ARG A 496 -24.23 0.80 -18.18
N PHE A 497 -23.55 -0.09 -17.50
CA PHE A 497 -22.10 -0.05 -17.37
C PHE A 497 -21.38 -0.94 -18.40
N VAL A 498 -20.26 -0.43 -18.91
CA VAL A 498 -19.35 -1.14 -19.83
C VAL A 498 -17.93 -1.06 -19.31
N ASP A 499 -17.25 -2.21 -19.13
CA ASP A 499 -15.84 -2.24 -18.76
C ASP A 499 -14.97 -1.73 -19.91
N VAL A 500 -14.45 -0.51 -19.75
CA VAL A 500 -13.63 0.19 -20.74
C VAL A 500 -12.16 0.32 -20.32
N ALA A 501 -11.75 -0.28 -19.19
CA ALA A 501 -10.41 -0.12 -18.63
C ALA A 501 -9.29 -0.38 -19.65
N ALA A 502 -9.41 -1.46 -20.44
CA ALA A 502 -8.41 -1.81 -21.45
C ALA A 502 -8.38 -0.84 -22.63
N SER A 503 -9.54 -0.36 -23.11
CA SER A 503 -9.63 0.57 -24.24
C SER A 503 -9.18 1.98 -23.89
N GLU A 504 -9.46 2.40 -22.66
CA GLU A 504 -9.07 3.72 -22.15
C GLU A 504 -7.63 3.78 -21.59
N GLY A 505 -6.91 2.64 -21.54
CA GLY A 505 -5.56 2.60 -20.96
C GLY A 505 -5.54 2.67 -19.42
N ALA A 506 -6.70 2.51 -18.79
CA ALA A 506 -6.87 2.54 -17.33
C ALA A 506 -6.70 1.17 -16.65
N GLU A 507 -6.40 0.11 -17.44
CA GLU A 507 -6.17 -1.24 -16.91
C GLU A 507 -4.86 -1.29 -16.12
N ASP A 508 -4.93 -1.33 -14.79
CA ASP A 508 -3.80 -1.62 -13.92
C ASP A 508 -3.81 -3.09 -13.50
N SER A 509 -2.67 -3.76 -13.55
CA SER A 509 -2.52 -5.17 -13.17
C SER A 509 -1.56 -5.28 -12.00
N ALA A 510 -2.00 -4.86 -10.83
CA ALA A 510 -1.19 -4.87 -9.60
C ALA A 510 -2.03 -5.37 -8.41
N SER A 511 -1.61 -5.09 -7.20
CA SER A 511 -2.39 -5.34 -5.97
C SER A 511 -3.08 -4.04 -5.58
N GLY A 512 -4.22 -3.74 -6.24
CA GLY A 512 -4.97 -2.52 -5.98
C GLY A 512 -5.68 -2.55 -4.63
N MET A 513 -5.37 -1.58 -3.75
CA MET A 513 -5.88 -1.48 -2.38
C MET A 513 -6.79 -0.28 -2.16
N SER A 514 -6.55 0.82 -2.84
CA SER A 514 -7.41 2.02 -2.79
C SER A 514 -7.39 2.76 -4.11
N VAL A 515 -8.40 3.60 -4.29
CA VAL A 515 -8.62 4.43 -5.48
C VAL A 515 -8.88 5.86 -5.05
N SER A 516 -8.31 6.83 -5.76
CA SER A 516 -8.55 8.24 -5.53
C SER A 516 -8.51 9.00 -6.85
N TRP A 517 -9.54 9.81 -7.10
CA TRP A 517 -9.65 10.68 -8.26
C TRP A 517 -9.23 12.10 -7.92
N SER A 518 -8.63 12.83 -8.86
CA SER A 518 -8.33 14.25 -8.77
C SER A 518 -7.91 14.79 -10.13
N ASP A 519 -8.28 16.00 -10.47
CA ASP A 519 -7.68 16.81 -11.53
C ASP A 519 -6.40 17.46 -10.97
N TYR A 520 -5.33 16.63 -10.75
CA TYR A 520 -4.14 17.07 -10.02
C TYR A 520 -3.31 18.10 -10.77
N ASP A 521 -3.43 18.19 -12.12
CA ASP A 521 -2.71 19.15 -12.94
C ASP A 521 -3.60 20.29 -13.48
N ARG A 522 -4.91 20.26 -13.16
CA ARG A 522 -5.92 21.28 -13.46
C ARG A 522 -6.16 21.50 -14.94
N ASP A 523 -6.14 20.43 -15.69
CA ASP A 523 -6.49 20.47 -17.11
C ASP A 523 -7.99 20.26 -17.37
N GLY A 524 -8.80 20.00 -16.33
CA GLY A 524 -10.24 19.76 -16.38
C GLY A 524 -10.63 18.33 -16.64
N LEU A 525 -9.67 17.40 -16.61
CA LEU A 525 -9.91 15.96 -16.74
C LEU A 525 -9.52 15.26 -15.42
N MET A 526 -10.31 14.27 -15.02
CA MET A 526 -10.05 13.56 -13.77
C MET A 526 -8.96 12.50 -13.95
N ASP A 527 -7.90 12.63 -13.17
CA ASP A 527 -6.80 11.68 -13.08
C ASP A 527 -7.05 10.66 -11.97
N LEU A 528 -6.37 9.52 -12.06
CA LEU A 528 -6.62 8.40 -11.18
C LEU A 528 -5.36 7.93 -10.46
N TYR A 529 -5.40 7.83 -9.14
CA TYR A 529 -4.35 7.20 -8.34
C TYR A 529 -4.83 5.90 -7.71
N VAL A 530 -4.02 4.84 -7.87
CA VAL A 530 -4.27 3.52 -7.29
C VAL A 530 -3.12 3.16 -6.36
N SER A 531 -3.44 2.93 -5.09
CA SER A 531 -2.48 2.37 -4.14
C SER A 531 -2.24 0.89 -4.40
N ASN A 532 -0.98 0.51 -4.48
CA ASN A 532 -0.54 -0.85 -4.76
C ASN A 532 0.62 -1.24 -3.84
N MET A 533 0.96 -2.53 -3.80
CA MET A 533 2.14 -3.00 -3.09
C MET A 533 3.42 -2.79 -3.91
N PHE A 534 4.46 -2.26 -3.26
CA PHE A 534 5.82 -2.29 -3.77
C PHE A 534 6.58 -3.47 -3.18
N SER A 535 7.25 -4.25 -4.04
CA SER A 535 8.12 -5.33 -3.60
C SER A 535 9.49 -5.26 -4.24
N ALA A 536 10.51 -5.00 -3.43
CA ALA A 536 11.89 -5.02 -3.90
C ALA A 536 12.32 -6.44 -4.34
N ALA A 537 11.96 -7.47 -3.59
CA ALA A 537 12.22 -8.87 -3.95
C ALA A 537 11.48 -9.27 -5.22
N GLY A 538 10.17 -8.95 -5.31
CA GLY A 538 9.37 -9.16 -6.51
C GLY A 538 9.97 -8.48 -7.74
N SER A 539 10.42 -7.24 -7.60
CA SER A 539 11.08 -6.49 -8.67
C SER A 539 12.37 -7.14 -9.14
N ARG A 540 13.17 -7.75 -8.25
CA ARG A 540 14.39 -8.48 -8.61
C ARG A 540 14.09 -9.82 -9.27
N VAL A 541 13.20 -10.62 -8.66
CA VAL A 541 12.91 -12.00 -9.08
C VAL A 541 12.18 -12.03 -10.42
N THR A 542 11.15 -11.18 -10.60
CA THR A 542 10.32 -11.19 -11.82
C THR A 542 11.05 -10.75 -13.09
N ARG A 543 12.21 -10.11 -12.96
CA ARG A 543 13.02 -9.66 -14.09
C ARG A 543 14.12 -10.65 -14.50
N GLN A 544 14.26 -11.76 -13.78
CA GLN A 544 15.24 -12.79 -14.11
C GLN A 544 14.75 -13.68 -15.26
N ASP A 545 15.65 -14.09 -16.14
CA ASP A 545 15.32 -14.98 -17.25
C ASP A 545 14.80 -16.34 -16.78
N SER A 546 15.19 -16.78 -15.59
CA SER A 546 14.72 -18.01 -14.95
C SER A 546 13.31 -17.92 -14.36
N PHE A 547 12.76 -16.69 -14.22
CA PHE A 547 11.43 -16.49 -13.68
C PHE A 547 10.36 -16.86 -14.69
N LYS A 548 9.62 -17.93 -14.42
CA LYS A 548 8.53 -18.42 -15.28
C LYS A 548 8.89 -18.39 -16.78
N PRO A 549 9.97 -19.09 -17.21
CA PRO A 549 10.48 -19.00 -18.58
C PRO A 549 9.43 -19.43 -19.63
N GLU A 550 8.48 -20.30 -19.25
CA GLU A 550 7.38 -20.76 -20.11
C GLU A 550 6.21 -19.76 -20.22
N ALA A 551 6.17 -18.72 -19.36
CA ALA A 551 5.10 -17.75 -19.39
C ALA A 551 5.25 -16.79 -20.58
N SER A 552 4.13 -16.34 -21.14
CA SER A 552 4.13 -15.31 -22.19
C SER A 552 4.76 -14.00 -21.67
N GLU A 553 5.27 -13.19 -22.59
CA GLU A 553 5.80 -11.86 -22.26
C GLU A 553 4.76 -10.98 -21.55
N GLN A 554 3.50 -11.07 -21.95
CA GLN A 554 2.41 -10.33 -21.32
C GLN A 554 2.22 -10.74 -19.86
N VAL A 555 2.21 -12.03 -19.55
CA VAL A 555 2.10 -12.53 -18.18
C VAL A 555 3.30 -12.07 -17.33
N ARG A 556 4.53 -12.14 -17.88
CA ARG A 556 5.72 -11.65 -17.18
C ARG A 556 5.65 -10.16 -16.90
N LYS A 557 5.19 -9.34 -17.86
CA LYS A 557 4.98 -7.90 -17.66
C LYS A 557 3.97 -7.60 -16.56
N ARG A 558 2.84 -8.33 -16.51
CA ARG A 558 1.87 -8.19 -15.42
C ARG A 558 2.48 -8.52 -14.06
N LEU A 559 3.23 -9.63 -13.95
CA LEU A 559 3.92 -10.00 -12.70
C LEU A 559 5.00 -8.99 -12.30
N GLN A 560 5.70 -8.38 -13.25
CA GLN A 560 6.62 -7.26 -12.97
C GLN A 560 5.88 -6.02 -12.48
N ARG A 561 4.68 -5.78 -13.01
CA ARG A 561 3.82 -4.67 -12.60
C ARG A 561 3.38 -4.80 -11.15
N PHE A 562 3.04 -6.01 -10.68
CA PHE A 562 2.70 -6.29 -9.28
C PHE A 562 3.75 -5.85 -8.26
N ALA A 563 5.01 -5.83 -8.65
CA ALA A 563 6.10 -5.49 -7.74
C ALA A 563 6.48 -4.00 -7.76
N ARG A 564 5.89 -3.20 -8.69
CA ARG A 564 6.36 -1.84 -9.01
C ARG A 564 5.87 -0.77 -8.03
N GLY A 565 4.77 -1.02 -7.34
CA GLY A 565 4.13 -0.06 -6.43
C GLY A 565 2.96 0.69 -7.08
N ASN A 566 2.63 1.86 -6.53
CA ASN A 566 1.45 2.63 -6.86
C ASN A 566 1.40 3.11 -8.31
N THR A 567 0.20 3.43 -8.77
CA THR A 567 -0.06 3.91 -10.14
C THR A 567 -0.73 5.27 -10.10
N LEU A 568 -0.17 6.21 -10.86
CA LEU A 568 -0.84 7.45 -11.26
C LEU A 568 -1.13 7.36 -12.75
N LEU A 569 -2.40 7.34 -13.09
CA LEU A 569 -2.91 7.37 -14.46
C LEU A 569 -3.36 8.79 -14.76
N HIS A 570 -2.60 9.47 -15.61
CA HIS A 570 -2.95 10.80 -16.10
C HIS A 570 -3.90 10.67 -17.28
N ARG A 571 -5.02 11.39 -17.24
CA ARG A 571 -5.98 11.41 -18.32
C ARG A 571 -5.62 12.47 -19.36
N GLY A 572 -5.46 12.04 -20.61
CA GLY A 572 -5.30 12.92 -21.75
C GLY A 572 -6.39 12.73 -22.78
N GLY A 573 -6.34 13.46 -23.89
CA GLY A 573 -7.35 13.38 -24.95
C GLY A 573 -7.48 12.03 -25.66
N ASN A 574 -6.61 11.04 -25.38
CA ASN A 574 -6.63 9.70 -25.95
C ASN A 574 -6.77 8.58 -24.88
N GLY A 575 -7.32 8.90 -23.71
CA GLY A 575 -7.43 7.97 -22.60
C GLY A 575 -6.33 8.20 -21.55
N PHE A 576 -6.07 7.18 -20.71
CA PHE A 576 -5.15 7.26 -19.58
C PHE A 576 -3.72 6.83 -19.94
N GLU A 577 -2.73 7.52 -19.38
CA GLU A 577 -1.31 7.18 -19.46
C GLU A 577 -0.71 6.99 -18.06
N ASP A 578 0.04 5.90 -17.86
CA ASP A 578 0.75 5.65 -16.60
C ASP A 578 1.97 6.56 -16.46
N VAL A 579 1.84 7.60 -15.65
CA VAL A 579 2.89 8.58 -15.36
C VAL A 579 3.57 8.37 -14.01
N SER A 580 3.29 7.27 -13.30
CA SER A 580 3.75 7.00 -11.93
C SER A 580 5.24 7.17 -11.73
N LEU A 581 6.06 6.67 -12.69
CA LEU A 581 7.51 6.73 -12.61
C LEU A 581 8.07 8.12 -12.92
N SER A 582 7.48 8.83 -13.88
CA SER A 582 7.88 10.20 -14.24
C SER A 582 7.49 11.19 -13.15
N ALA A 583 6.30 11.03 -12.57
CA ALA A 583 5.82 11.80 -11.43
C ALA A 583 6.49 11.38 -10.10
N ARG A 584 7.13 10.19 -10.04
CA ARG A 584 7.82 9.65 -8.85
C ARG A 584 6.88 9.38 -7.67
N VAL A 585 5.68 8.95 -7.95
CA VAL A 585 4.66 8.66 -6.93
C VAL A 585 4.35 7.16 -6.79
N ASN A 586 5.17 6.31 -7.43
CA ASN A 586 5.01 4.86 -7.37
C ASN A 586 5.48 4.23 -6.06
N MET A 587 6.32 4.93 -5.26
CA MET A 587 6.89 4.38 -4.04
C MET A 587 6.01 4.69 -2.83
N GLY A 588 5.10 3.80 -2.49
CA GLY A 588 4.28 3.83 -1.29
C GLY A 588 4.51 2.62 -0.38
N ARG A 589 5.50 1.77 -0.69
CA ARG A 589 5.73 0.49 0.02
C ARG A 589 4.48 -0.40 -0.08
N TRP A 590 3.95 -0.91 1.04
CA TRP A 590 2.63 -1.54 1.09
C TRP A 590 1.59 -0.46 1.38
N ALA A 591 1.04 0.13 0.31
CA ALA A 591 0.09 1.20 0.40
C ALA A 591 -1.33 0.63 0.48
N TRP A 592 -2.06 0.94 1.56
CA TRP A 592 -3.41 0.48 1.82
C TRP A 592 -4.47 1.52 1.53
N GLY A 593 -4.13 2.79 1.66
CA GLY A 593 -5.03 3.90 1.43
C GLY A 593 -4.31 5.06 0.77
N SER A 594 -5.01 5.79 -0.06
CA SER A 594 -4.55 7.05 -0.65
C SER A 594 -5.70 8.03 -0.76
N SER A 595 -5.37 9.30 -0.75
CA SER A 595 -6.32 10.37 -0.99
C SER A 595 -5.59 11.57 -1.59
N PHE A 596 -6.23 12.23 -2.51
CA PHE A 596 -5.89 13.58 -2.89
C PHE A 596 -6.62 14.55 -1.97
N VAL A 597 -5.90 15.53 -1.45
CA VAL A 597 -6.46 16.57 -0.55
C VAL A 597 -5.50 17.75 -0.49
N ASP A 598 -6.04 18.98 -0.52
CA ASP A 598 -5.25 20.19 -0.32
C ASP A 598 -4.92 20.37 1.18
N LEU A 599 -3.80 19.78 1.62
CA LEU A 599 -3.38 19.77 3.03
C LEU A 599 -2.88 21.11 3.54
N ASN A 600 -2.31 21.91 2.65
CA ASN A 600 -1.67 23.18 3.00
C ASN A 600 -2.54 24.40 2.69
N GLY A 601 -3.69 24.22 2.02
CA GLY A 601 -4.64 25.28 1.65
C GLY A 601 -4.13 26.16 0.50
N ASP A 602 -3.26 25.63 -0.40
CA ASP A 602 -2.72 26.37 -1.55
C ASP A 602 -3.58 26.23 -2.80
N GLY A 603 -4.62 25.41 -2.71
CA GLY A 603 -5.56 25.15 -3.77
C GLY A 603 -5.08 24.07 -4.76
N TRP A 604 -3.98 23.39 -4.55
CA TRP A 604 -3.55 22.18 -5.28
C TRP A 604 -3.74 20.96 -4.40
N ASP A 605 -4.18 19.88 -5.00
CA ASP A 605 -4.31 18.62 -4.28
C ASP A 605 -2.94 18.00 -4.00
N ASP A 606 -2.68 17.71 -2.73
CA ASP A 606 -1.56 16.90 -2.27
C ASP A 606 -1.95 15.43 -2.27
N LEU A 607 -1.00 14.54 -2.56
CA LEU A 607 -1.22 13.11 -2.49
C LEU A 607 -0.75 12.55 -1.15
N VAL A 608 -1.68 11.98 -0.39
CA VAL A 608 -1.40 11.27 0.87
C VAL A 608 -1.50 9.77 0.65
N VAL A 609 -0.50 9.02 1.11
CA VAL A 609 -0.48 7.55 1.02
C VAL A 609 -0.23 6.95 2.39
N ALA A 610 -1.19 6.17 2.88
CA ALA A 610 -1.05 5.40 4.11
C ALA A 610 -0.45 4.02 3.79
N ASN A 611 0.63 3.65 4.48
CA ASN A 611 1.29 2.36 4.30
C ASN A 611 1.56 1.66 5.64
N GLY A 612 1.83 0.35 5.57
CA GLY A 612 2.19 -0.49 6.70
C GLY A 612 1.40 -1.79 6.70
N TYR A 613 2.05 -2.89 7.08
CA TYR A 613 1.40 -4.19 7.20
C TYR A 613 1.70 -4.84 8.55
N ILE A 614 2.96 -5.16 8.79
CA ILE A 614 3.43 -5.62 10.09
C ILE A 614 4.40 -4.55 10.57
N THR A 615 4.06 -3.86 11.65
CA THR A 615 4.93 -2.83 12.22
C THR A 615 5.79 -3.44 13.31
N THR A 616 7.10 -3.33 13.12
CA THR A 616 8.10 -3.53 14.15
C THR A 616 8.56 -2.17 14.70
N ASN A 617 9.42 -2.18 15.70
CA ASN A 617 10.06 -0.95 16.17
C ASN A 617 11.01 -0.34 15.13
N ASP A 618 11.39 -1.11 14.11
CA ASP A 618 12.16 -0.67 12.95
C ASP A 618 11.21 -0.41 11.77
N THR A 619 10.90 0.85 11.53
CA THR A 619 10.04 1.28 10.39
C THR A 619 10.78 1.23 9.05
N GLY A 620 12.04 0.81 9.01
CA GLY A 620 12.86 0.68 7.80
C GLY A 620 12.76 -0.68 7.10
N ASP A 621 12.05 -1.64 7.67
CA ASP A 621 11.96 -3.01 7.15
C ASP A 621 10.85 -3.21 6.08
N LEU A 622 10.00 -2.23 5.84
CA LEU A 622 8.95 -2.25 4.81
C LEU A 622 9.44 -1.75 3.45
#